data_f50109d4732c38fe2073f518b78e014a
#
_entry.id   f50109d4732c38fe2073f518b78e014a
#
_cell.length_a   1.000
_cell.length_b   1.000
_cell.length_c   1.000
_cell.angle_alpha   90.00
_cell.angle_beta   90.00
_cell.angle_gamma   90.00
#
_symmetry.space_group_name_H-M   'P 1'
#
loop_
_entity.id
_entity.type
_entity.pdbx_description
1 polymer ?
#
loop_
_entity_poly.entity_id
_entity_poly.type
_entity_poly.pdbx_seq_one_letter_code
_entity_poly.pdbx_strand_id
1 'polypeptide(L)'
;NCCNANGPRAFAMIPRVMYRLPSTGRVDVNLFIPSQATIEMGGQSIALSQETEYPLNGNVQITVNPQREASFTIGLRIPAWSQKTAVEVNGQKVEGVRAGQYCLIERTWKAGDKISLTTDIKARLIERNDMQAIERGPVVLARDTRFRDGYIDEACLIPTHDGNIVDLEPIS
;
A
#
# COMPACT_ATOMS: atom_id res chain seq x y z
N ASN A 1 26.30 2.03 18.17
CA ASN A 1 25.70 2.46 16.88
C ASN A 1 24.63 1.49 16.38
N CYS A 2 23.54 1.32 17.17
CA CYS A 2 22.44 0.42 16.81
C CYS A 2 21.74 0.80 15.49
N CYS A 3 21.61 2.09 15.18
CA CYS A 3 20.94 2.57 13.97
C CYS A 3 21.67 2.18 12.68
N ASN A 4 23.02 2.26 12.68
CA ASN A 4 23.84 1.89 11.51
C ASN A 4 23.75 0.39 11.18
N ALA A 5 23.50 -0.46 12.18
CA ALA A 5 23.34 -1.91 11.99
C ALA A 5 21.88 -2.30 11.69
N ASN A 6 20.91 -1.66 12.36
CA ASN A 6 19.50 -2.03 12.25
C ASN A 6 18.79 -1.43 11.02
N GLY A 7 19.22 -0.27 10.53
CA GLY A 7 18.69 0.31 9.31
C GLY A 7 18.82 -0.63 8.10
N PRO A 8 20.04 -1.03 7.71
CA PRO A 8 20.23 -1.99 6.61
C PRO A 8 19.54 -3.33 6.84
N ARG A 9 19.51 -3.81 8.10
CA ARG A 9 18.80 -5.05 8.45
C ARG A 9 17.29 -4.94 8.20
N ALA A 10 16.69 -3.81 8.52
CA ALA A 10 15.27 -3.57 8.25
C ALA A 10 14.97 -3.63 6.74
N PHE A 11 15.80 -2.99 5.91
CA PHE A 11 15.66 -3.07 4.45
C PHE A 11 15.82 -4.49 3.92
N ALA A 12 16.76 -5.27 4.45
CA ALA A 12 16.94 -6.67 4.07
C ALA A 12 15.76 -7.58 4.45
N MET A 13 14.89 -7.14 5.36
CA MET A 13 13.68 -7.89 5.74
C MET A 13 12.48 -7.60 4.83
N ILE A 14 12.47 -6.49 4.07
CA ILE A 14 11.35 -6.11 3.20
C ILE A 14 10.89 -7.25 2.29
N PRO A 15 11.77 -7.96 1.54
CA PRO A 15 11.33 -9.05 0.67
C PRO A 15 10.62 -10.20 1.42
N ARG A 16 10.99 -10.42 2.70
CA ARG A 16 10.40 -11.48 3.53
C ARG A 16 8.98 -11.18 4.01
N VAL A 17 8.62 -9.90 4.08
CA VAL A 17 7.31 -9.45 4.56
C VAL A 17 6.41 -8.93 3.45
N MET A 18 6.98 -8.63 2.28
CA MET A 18 6.24 -8.10 1.13
C MET A 18 5.18 -9.08 0.64
N TYR A 19 5.57 -10.33 0.50
CA TYR A 19 4.68 -11.44 0.14
C TYR A 19 4.66 -12.47 1.26
N ARG A 20 3.49 -13.00 1.55
CA ARG A 20 3.29 -14.02 2.58
C ARG A 20 2.47 -15.17 2.04
N LEU A 21 2.81 -16.38 2.41
CA LEU A 21 2.06 -17.61 2.10
C LEU A 21 1.41 -18.12 3.40
N PRO A 22 0.22 -17.63 3.79
CA PRO A 22 -0.39 -17.98 5.07
C PRO A 22 -0.95 -19.40 5.08
N SER A 23 -1.29 -19.95 3.92
CA SER A 23 -1.80 -21.30 3.75
C SER A 23 -1.54 -21.82 2.34
N THR A 24 -1.73 -23.12 2.14
CA THR A 24 -1.71 -23.71 0.79
C THR A 24 -2.76 -23.06 -0.09
N GLY A 25 -2.36 -22.63 -1.29
CA GLY A 25 -3.26 -22.00 -2.25
C GLY A 25 -3.59 -20.53 -1.98
N ARG A 26 -2.83 -19.85 -1.10
CA ARG A 26 -3.01 -18.42 -0.86
C ARG A 26 -1.69 -17.67 -0.83
N VAL A 27 -1.65 -16.50 -1.47
CA VAL A 27 -0.57 -15.52 -1.36
C VAL A 27 -1.14 -14.16 -0.93
N ASP A 28 -0.55 -13.57 0.10
CA ASP A 28 -0.88 -12.22 0.55
C ASP A 28 0.17 -11.23 0.04
N VAL A 29 -0.29 -10.10 -0.50
CA VAL A 29 0.52 -8.93 -0.84
C VAL A 29 0.37 -7.92 0.29
N ASN A 30 1.42 -7.74 1.07
CA ASN A 30 1.43 -6.90 2.27
C ASN A 30 1.95 -5.49 2.04
N LEU A 31 2.89 -5.33 1.10
CA LEU A 31 3.51 -4.05 0.79
C LEU A 31 3.36 -3.76 -0.69
N PHE A 32 2.99 -2.54 -1.00
CA PHE A 32 2.86 -2.06 -2.37
C PHE A 32 4.15 -1.32 -2.75
N ILE A 33 5.04 -2.04 -3.41
CA ILE A 33 6.37 -1.58 -3.83
C ILE A 33 6.63 -2.15 -5.22
N PRO A 34 7.21 -1.39 -6.17
CA PRO A 34 7.61 -1.93 -7.46
C PRO A 34 8.46 -3.18 -7.27
N SER A 35 8.01 -4.31 -7.77
CA SER A 35 8.66 -5.61 -7.48
C SER A 35 8.23 -6.71 -8.45
N GLN A 36 9.06 -7.73 -8.55
CA GLN A 36 8.74 -9.00 -9.19
C GLN A 36 9.04 -10.13 -8.21
N ALA A 37 8.10 -11.05 -8.08
CA ALA A 37 8.24 -12.22 -7.22
C ALA A 37 7.82 -13.49 -7.97
N THR A 38 8.56 -14.57 -7.75
CA THR A 38 8.20 -15.90 -8.21
C THR A 38 7.86 -16.74 -7.00
N ILE A 39 6.68 -17.33 -7.00
CA ILE A 39 6.10 -18.07 -5.88
C ILE A 39 5.79 -19.48 -6.33
N GLU A 40 6.35 -20.47 -5.63
CA GLU A 40 6.04 -21.88 -5.86
C GLU A 40 4.78 -22.26 -5.10
N MET A 41 3.72 -22.58 -5.81
CA MET A 41 2.43 -22.93 -5.22
C MET A 41 1.64 -23.89 -6.12
N GLY A 42 1.07 -24.93 -5.52
CA GLY A 42 0.25 -25.90 -6.27
C GLY A 42 1.05 -26.69 -7.33
N GLY A 43 2.35 -26.89 -7.10
CA GLY A 43 3.23 -27.62 -8.05
C GLY A 43 3.53 -26.84 -9.34
N GLN A 44 3.46 -25.53 -9.29
CA GLN A 44 3.84 -24.63 -10.37
C GLN A 44 4.39 -23.31 -9.84
N SER A 45 5.08 -22.60 -10.71
CA SER A 45 5.60 -21.27 -10.46
C SER A 45 4.55 -20.21 -10.86
N ILE A 46 4.33 -19.25 -9.98
CA ILE A 46 3.44 -18.10 -10.20
C ILE A 46 4.29 -16.84 -10.10
N ALA A 47 4.37 -16.08 -11.18
CA ALA A 47 5.04 -14.79 -11.16
C ALA A 47 4.01 -13.68 -10.84
N LEU A 48 4.34 -12.83 -9.88
CA LEU A 48 3.62 -11.60 -9.55
C LEU A 48 4.52 -10.42 -9.83
N SER A 49 4.01 -9.41 -10.53
CA SER A 49 4.72 -8.16 -10.77
C SER A 49 3.89 -7.00 -10.27
N GLN A 50 4.47 -6.11 -9.47
CA GLN A 50 3.83 -4.89 -9.00
C GLN A 50 4.44 -3.68 -9.71
N GLU A 51 3.57 -2.83 -10.27
CA GLU A 51 3.89 -1.54 -10.87
C GLU A 51 3.14 -0.47 -10.09
N THR A 52 3.88 0.48 -9.51
CA THR A 52 3.29 1.53 -8.67
C THR A 52 4.28 2.66 -8.41
N GLU A 53 3.77 3.84 -8.18
CA GLU A 53 4.49 4.97 -7.59
C GLU A 53 4.09 5.20 -6.12
N TYR A 54 3.41 4.22 -5.51
CA TYR A 54 3.04 4.30 -4.10
C TYR A 54 4.28 4.52 -3.21
N PRO A 55 4.27 5.46 -2.26
CA PRO A 55 3.14 6.22 -1.74
C PRO A 55 2.96 7.63 -2.35
N LEU A 56 3.58 7.96 -3.46
CA LEU A 56 3.40 9.26 -4.12
C LEU A 56 1.96 9.42 -4.64
N ASN A 57 1.43 8.35 -5.21
CA ASN A 57 0.00 8.22 -5.52
C ASN A 57 -0.55 6.88 -5.00
N GLY A 58 -1.87 6.72 -5.06
CA GLY A 58 -2.57 5.56 -4.51
C GLY A 58 -2.71 4.37 -5.46
N ASN A 59 -2.16 4.45 -6.67
CA ASN A 59 -2.40 3.45 -7.72
C ASN A 59 -1.36 2.33 -7.67
N VAL A 60 -1.85 1.10 -7.67
CA VAL A 60 -1.03 -0.11 -7.72
C VAL A 60 -1.60 -1.03 -8.79
N GLN A 61 -0.76 -1.50 -9.69
CA GLN A 61 -1.11 -2.55 -10.62
C GLN A 61 -0.32 -3.82 -10.31
N ILE A 62 -1.03 -4.94 -10.20
CA ILE A 62 -0.41 -6.25 -10.00
C ILE A 62 -0.77 -7.14 -11.18
N THR A 63 0.25 -7.64 -11.88
CA THR A 63 0.08 -8.61 -12.95
C THR A 63 0.34 -10.01 -12.40
N VAL A 64 -0.57 -10.93 -12.70
CA VAL A 64 -0.54 -12.31 -12.24
C VAL A 64 -0.23 -13.24 -13.41
N ASN A 65 0.87 -13.98 -13.31
CA ASN A 65 1.34 -14.88 -14.38
C ASN A 65 1.61 -16.28 -13.83
N PRO A 66 0.59 -17.14 -13.66
CA PRO A 66 0.81 -18.56 -13.38
C PRO A 66 1.31 -19.27 -14.63
N GLN A 67 2.16 -20.30 -14.49
CA GLN A 67 2.62 -21.12 -15.62
C GLN A 67 1.46 -21.83 -16.33
N ARG A 68 0.43 -22.21 -15.57
CA ARG A 68 -0.81 -22.83 -16.05
C ARG A 68 -1.98 -22.20 -15.30
N GLU A 69 -3.14 -22.15 -15.92
CA GLU A 69 -4.36 -21.72 -15.21
C GLU A 69 -4.53 -22.52 -13.91
N ALA A 70 -4.76 -21.80 -12.82
CA ALA A 70 -4.92 -22.40 -11.50
C ALA A 70 -5.80 -21.56 -10.59
N SER A 71 -6.57 -22.23 -9.76
CA SER A 71 -7.39 -21.60 -8.73
C SER A 71 -6.58 -21.41 -7.46
N PHE A 72 -6.45 -20.15 -7.04
CA PHE A 72 -5.84 -19.76 -5.77
C PHE A 72 -6.34 -18.40 -5.32
N THR A 73 -6.05 -18.07 -4.07
CA THR A 73 -6.44 -16.79 -3.46
C THR A 73 -5.29 -15.81 -3.45
N ILE A 74 -5.54 -14.58 -3.88
CA ILE A 74 -4.65 -13.44 -3.64
C ILE A 74 -5.28 -12.57 -2.57
N GLY A 75 -4.57 -12.33 -1.47
CA GLY A 75 -4.97 -11.42 -0.41
C GLY A 75 -4.23 -10.08 -0.54
N LEU A 76 -4.96 -8.98 -0.67
CA LEU A 76 -4.37 -7.64 -0.67
C LEU A 76 -4.57 -7.01 0.71
N ARG A 77 -3.48 -6.58 1.36
CA ARG A 77 -3.56 -5.89 2.64
C ARG A 77 -4.07 -4.47 2.44
N ILE A 78 -5.33 -4.21 2.78
CA ILE A 78 -5.90 -2.87 2.68
C ILE A 78 -5.44 -2.03 3.88
N PRO A 79 -4.79 -0.87 3.66
CA PRO A 79 -4.36 -0.03 4.76
C PRO A 79 -5.54 0.49 5.59
N ALA A 80 -5.38 0.56 6.92
CA ALA A 80 -6.45 1.03 7.81
C ALA A 80 -6.81 2.51 7.58
N TRP A 81 -5.87 3.31 7.11
CA TRP A 81 -6.09 4.72 6.80
C TRP A 81 -6.85 4.95 5.48
N SER A 82 -6.88 3.98 4.56
CA SER A 82 -7.55 4.11 3.26
C SER A 82 -9.00 3.67 3.34
N GLN A 83 -9.88 4.63 3.60
CA GLN A 83 -11.31 4.36 3.81
C GLN A 83 -12.09 4.12 2.51
N LYS A 84 -11.58 4.64 1.38
CA LYS A 84 -12.21 4.53 0.06
C LYS A 84 -11.32 3.78 -0.92
N THR A 85 -10.81 2.61 -0.51
CA THR A 85 -10.00 1.76 -1.39
C THR A 85 -10.88 1.09 -2.43
N ALA A 86 -10.51 1.20 -3.71
CA ALA A 86 -11.09 0.43 -4.81
C ALA A 86 -10.15 -0.69 -5.24
N VAL A 87 -10.71 -1.85 -5.56
CA VAL A 87 -9.98 -2.99 -6.13
C VAL A 87 -10.76 -3.48 -7.34
N GLU A 88 -10.05 -3.73 -8.43
CA GLU A 88 -10.60 -4.30 -9.65
C GLU A 88 -9.74 -5.47 -10.14
N VAL A 89 -10.36 -6.45 -10.78
CA VAL A 89 -9.68 -7.53 -11.49
C VAL A 89 -10.11 -7.51 -12.94
N ASN A 90 -9.18 -7.27 -13.85
CA ASN A 90 -9.46 -7.13 -15.29
C ASN A 90 -10.58 -6.11 -15.58
N GLY A 91 -10.62 -4.99 -14.84
CA GLY A 91 -11.64 -3.95 -14.94
C GLY A 91 -12.97 -4.27 -14.26
N GLN A 92 -13.10 -5.43 -13.60
CA GLN A 92 -14.28 -5.79 -12.83
C GLN A 92 -14.07 -5.47 -11.35
N LYS A 93 -14.95 -4.67 -10.79
CA LYS A 93 -14.89 -4.24 -9.39
C LYS A 93 -15.02 -5.42 -8.44
N VAL A 94 -14.17 -5.44 -7.42
CA VAL A 94 -14.25 -6.37 -6.28
C VAL A 94 -15.03 -5.72 -5.16
N GLU A 95 -16.10 -6.36 -4.74
CA GLU A 95 -16.94 -5.87 -3.64
C GLU A 95 -16.40 -6.30 -2.27
N GLY A 96 -16.87 -5.63 -1.20
CA GLY A 96 -16.53 -5.97 0.17
C GLY A 96 -15.12 -5.57 0.62
N VAL A 97 -14.44 -4.69 -0.11
CA VAL A 97 -13.15 -4.13 0.28
C VAL A 97 -13.31 -3.31 1.56
N ARG A 98 -12.50 -3.61 2.60
CA ARG A 98 -12.57 -2.94 3.90
C ARG A 98 -11.21 -2.50 4.38
N ALA A 99 -11.13 -1.27 4.86
CA ALA A 99 -9.92 -0.72 5.48
C ALA A 99 -9.46 -1.57 6.68
N GLY A 100 -8.16 -1.78 6.81
CA GLY A 100 -7.55 -2.57 7.88
C GLY A 100 -7.68 -4.08 7.75
N GLN A 101 -8.25 -4.58 6.66
CA GLN A 101 -8.45 -6.01 6.41
C GLN A 101 -7.74 -6.48 5.15
N TYR A 102 -7.68 -7.79 4.95
CA TYR A 102 -7.29 -8.35 3.66
C TYR A 102 -8.50 -8.43 2.73
N CYS A 103 -8.38 -7.89 1.53
CA CYS A 103 -9.27 -8.16 0.43
C CYS A 103 -8.85 -9.49 -0.20
N LEU A 104 -9.66 -10.54 -0.03
CA LEU A 104 -9.38 -11.88 -0.54
C LEU A 104 -10.04 -12.05 -1.90
N ILE A 105 -9.24 -12.35 -2.92
CA ILE A 105 -9.69 -12.56 -4.29
C ILE A 105 -9.42 -14.01 -4.65
N GLU A 106 -10.47 -14.84 -4.57
CA GLU A 106 -10.44 -16.26 -4.92
C GLU A 106 -11.00 -16.46 -6.33
N ARG A 107 -10.18 -16.98 -7.23
CA ARG A 107 -10.58 -17.26 -8.60
C ARG A 107 -9.58 -18.16 -9.31
N THR A 108 -9.95 -18.62 -10.50
CA THR A 108 -8.99 -19.22 -11.45
C THR A 108 -8.25 -18.10 -12.18
N TRP A 109 -6.93 -18.05 -11.97
CA TRP A 109 -6.03 -17.06 -12.55
C TRP A 109 -5.41 -17.55 -13.85
N LYS A 110 -5.28 -16.64 -14.82
CA LYS A 110 -4.61 -16.83 -16.11
C LYS A 110 -3.42 -15.92 -16.23
N ALA A 111 -2.46 -16.30 -17.06
CA ALA A 111 -1.32 -15.43 -17.36
C ALA A 111 -1.80 -14.11 -17.96
N GLY A 112 -1.30 -13.00 -17.42
CA GLY A 112 -1.68 -11.65 -17.81
C GLY A 112 -2.89 -11.07 -17.08
N ASP A 113 -3.53 -11.79 -16.16
CA ASP A 113 -4.58 -11.21 -15.32
C ASP A 113 -4.03 -10.05 -14.50
N LYS A 114 -4.82 -8.97 -14.39
CA LYS A 114 -4.42 -7.74 -13.73
C LYS A 114 -5.34 -7.41 -12.56
N ILE A 115 -4.72 -7.05 -11.45
CA ILE A 115 -5.41 -6.45 -10.30
C ILE A 115 -5.02 -4.98 -10.27
N SER A 116 -6.01 -4.10 -10.26
CA SER A 116 -5.83 -2.67 -10.03
C SER A 116 -6.34 -2.34 -8.63
N LEU A 117 -5.50 -1.68 -7.84
CA LEU A 117 -5.84 -1.19 -6.51
C LEU A 117 -5.61 0.31 -6.48
N THR A 118 -6.60 1.05 -5.98
CA THR A 118 -6.50 2.49 -5.76
C THR A 118 -6.79 2.78 -4.29
N THR A 119 -5.80 3.31 -3.57
CA THR A 119 -5.92 3.72 -2.18
C THR A 119 -6.28 5.20 -2.08
N ASP A 120 -7.01 5.57 -1.03
CA ASP A 120 -7.44 6.93 -0.76
C ASP A 120 -6.33 7.71 -0.04
N ILE A 121 -5.30 8.12 -0.79
CA ILE A 121 -4.18 8.90 -0.25
C ILE A 121 -4.62 10.35 0.00
N LYS A 122 -4.99 10.63 1.25
CA LYS A 122 -5.32 11.98 1.73
C LYS A 122 -4.43 12.37 2.89
N ALA A 123 -4.23 13.67 3.05
CA ALA A 123 -3.63 14.19 4.27
C ALA A 123 -4.64 14.19 5.40
N ARG A 124 -4.19 13.91 6.61
CA ARG A 124 -4.99 13.93 7.83
C ARG A 124 -4.16 14.39 9.01
N LEU A 125 -4.80 15.06 9.94
CA LEU A 125 -4.22 15.46 11.21
C LEU A 125 -4.35 14.28 12.20
N ILE A 126 -3.24 13.91 12.81
CA ILE A 126 -3.19 12.91 13.88
C ILE A 126 -2.86 13.65 15.18
N GLU A 127 -3.70 13.45 16.17
CA GLU A 127 -3.49 13.99 17.51
C GLU A 127 -3.17 12.85 18.50
N ARG A 128 -2.10 13.00 19.27
CA ARG A 128 -1.73 12.05 20.29
C ARG A 128 -0.95 12.74 21.42
N ASN A 129 -1.41 12.65 22.65
CA ASN A 129 -0.74 13.21 23.84
C ASN A 129 -0.37 14.70 23.66
N ASP A 130 -1.35 15.52 23.27
CA ASP A 130 -1.20 16.96 23.03
C ASP A 130 -0.18 17.33 21.92
N MET A 131 0.25 16.34 21.13
CA MET A 131 1.06 16.53 19.94
C MET A 131 0.24 16.26 18.67
N GLN A 132 0.57 16.99 17.63
CA GLN A 132 -0.07 16.85 16.32
C GLN A 132 0.95 16.43 15.26
N ALA A 133 0.51 15.60 14.33
CA ALA A 133 1.28 15.22 13.15
C ALA A 133 0.37 15.19 11.92
N ILE A 134 0.93 15.49 10.77
CA ILE A 134 0.22 15.37 9.50
C ILE A 134 0.71 14.09 8.82
N GLU A 135 -0.23 13.21 8.49
CA GLU A 135 0.03 12.03 7.66
C GLU A 135 -0.65 12.18 6.31
N ARG A 136 0.06 11.81 5.24
CA ARG A 136 -0.51 11.66 3.90
C ARG A 136 -0.36 10.21 3.46
N GLY A 137 -1.46 9.46 3.48
CA GLY A 137 -1.40 8.01 3.32
C GLY A 137 -0.52 7.37 4.39
N PRO A 138 0.54 6.62 4.04
CA PRO A 138 1.46 6.01 5.01
C PRO A 138 2.63 6.93 5.41
N VAL A 139 2.70 8.15 4.89
CA VAL A 139 3.84 9.05 5.07
C VAL A 139 3.52 10.10 6.12
N VAL A 140 4.35 10.22 7.14
CA VAL A 140 4.33 11.34 8.07
C VAL A 140 5.05 12.51 7.42
N LEU A 141 4.37 13.66 7.31
CA LEU A 141 4.94 14.87 6.73
C LEU A 141 5.75 15.60 7.80
N ALA A 142 6.91 16.06 7.40
CA ALA A 142 7.80 16.85 8.25
C ALA A 142 8.28 18.08 7.51
N ARG A 143 8.40 19.19 8.22
CA ARG A 143 9.02 20.40 7.69
C ARG A 143 10.50 20.37 8.01
N ASP A 144 11.31 20.62 7.00
CA ASP A 144 12.75 20.68 7.16
C ASP A 144 13.19 22.12 7.40
N THR A 145 13.83 22.38 8.53
CA THR A 145 14.34 23.72 8.91
C THR A 145 15.35 24.30 7.90
N ARG A 146 15.89 23.47 7.02
CA ARG A 146 16.78 23.92 5.92
C ARG A 146 16.08 24.81 4.90
N PHE A 147 14.76 24.67 4.75
CA PHE A 147 13.99 25.50 3.82
C PHE A 147 13.76 26.92 4.32
N ARG A 148 13.95 27.20 5.62
CA ARG A 148 13.82 28.53 6.25
C ARG A 148 12.50 29.25 5.95
N ASP A 149 11.44 28.52 5.73
CA ASP A 149 10.12 29.01 5.34
C ASP A 149 9.11 29.07 6.52
N GLY A 150 9.63 29.14 7.75
CA GLY A 150 8.89 29.22 9.02
C GLY A 150 8.78 27.86 9.74
N TYR A 151 7.95 27.78 10.77
CA TYR A 151 7.71 26.58 11.56
C TYR A 151 6.37 25.94 11.16
N ILE A 152 6.21 24.65 11.43
CA ILE A 152 4.96 23.91 11.07
C ILE A 152 3.74 24.45 11.81
N ASP A 153 3.93 24.99 13.01
CA ASP A 153 2.89 25.62 13.82
C ASP A 153 2.42 26.98 13.25
N GLU A 154 3.18 27.57 12.34
CA GLU A 154 2.80 28.78 11.58
C GLU A 154 2.03 28.44 10.30
N ALA A 155 1.97 27.16 9.91
CA ALA A 155 1.24 26.72 8.73
C ALA A 155 -0.27 26.73 9.02
N CYS A 156 -1.01 27.53 8.26
CA CYS A 156 -2.47 27.50 8.31
C CYS A 156 -2.98 26.24 7.59
N LEU A 157 -3.39 25.24 8.36
CA LEU A 157 -4.05 24.06 7.82
C LEU A 157 -5.56 24.31 7.81
N ILE A 158 -6.17 24.22 6.64
CA ILE A 158 -7.63 24.32 6.51
C ILE A 158 -8.20 22.92 6.54
N PRO A 159 -8.86 22.50 7.65
CA PRO A 159 -9.52 21.20 7.67
C PRO A 159 -10.67 21.18 6.68
N THR A 160 -10.83 20.08 5.96
CA THR A 160 -12.00 19.85 5.12
C THR A 160 -13.23 19.50 5.96
N HIS A 161 -14.41 19.43 5.34
CA HIS A 161 -15.68 19.15 6.02
C HIS A 161 -15.72 17.85 6.84
N ASP A 162 -14.79 16.93 6.64
CA ASP A 162 -14.68 15.67 7.36
C ASP A 162 -13.78 15.76 8.63
N GLY A 163 -13.53 16.94 9.14
CA GLY A 163 -12.86 17.20 10.40
C GLY A 163 -11.34 17.12 10.33
N ASN A 164 -10.76 15.93 10.23
CA ASN A 164 -9.31 15.71 10.32
C ASN A 164 -8.62 15.51 8.96
N ILE A 165 -9.34 15.66 7.86
CA ILE A 165 -8.78 15.49 6.52
C ILE A 165 -8.38 16.86 5.98
N VAL A 166 -7.12 16.97 5.59
CA VAL A 166 -6.57 18.19 4.98
C VAL A 166 -6.24 17.86 3.52
N ASP A 167 -6.82 18.59 2.58
CA ASP A 167 -6.41 18.54 1.20
C ASP A 167 -5.15 19.38 1.03
N LEU A 168 -4.02 18.68 0.84
CA LEU A 168 -2.75 19.28 0.50
C LEU A 168 -2.50 19.03 -0.98
N GLU A 169 -2.45 20.10 -1.76
CA GLU A 169 -1.98 20.01 -3.13
C GLU A 169 -0.45 19.99 -3.17
N PRO A 170 0.18 19.18 -4.02
CA PRO A 170 1.62 19.23 -4.21
C PRO A 170 2.00 20.62 -4.73
N ILE A 171 2.95 21.25 -4.08
CA ILE A 171 3.58 22.45 -4.64
C ILE A 171 4.45 22.00 -5.82
N SER A 172 4.13 22.48 -7.01
CA SER A 172 4.89 22.25 -8.24
C SER A 172 6.25 22.93 -8.21
#